data_4f2816cde62aff63d7589e2e4463b9c7
#
_entry.id   4f2816cde62aff63d7589e2e4463b9c7
#
_cell.length_a   1.000
_cell.length_b   1.000
_cell.length_c   1.000
_cell.angle_alpha   90.00
_cell.angle_beta   90.00
_cell.angle_gamma   90.00
#
_symmetry.space_group_name_H-M   'P 1'
#
loop_
_entity.id
_entity.type
_entity.pdbx_description
1 polymer ?
#
loop_
_entity_poly.entity_id
_entity_poly.type
_entity_poly.pdbx_seq_one_letter_code
_entity_poly.pdbx_strand_id
1 'polypeptide(L)'
;MAQRDSTVLRDREYETIFILRPDVTRESSEGISTRLSEVVGREGGKLTRIESWGRRRLAYPVGKQKRGVYVYLKYIGRGGLVSEVERNLRLLDDVLKYQTVKLNDEVVRDTVAVTPEDVKFEYVEPPPEGEGEESLARELGLEERHDRERDHERRDPYADDADEMGEEEVAAANAMGGEDDE
;
A
#
# COMPACT_ATOMS: atom_id res chain seq x y z
N MET A 1 30.10 43.87 -27.92
CA MET A 1 29.12 43.60 -26.83
C MET A 1 28.78 42.10 -26.87
N ALA A 2 29.33 41.34 -25.98
CA ALA A 2 29.06 39.90 -25.90
C ALA A 2 27.64 39.73 -25.31
N GLN A 3 26.74 39.13 -26.07
CA GLN A 3 25.48 38.64 -25.56
C GLN A 3 25.80 37.58 -24.50
N ARG A 4 25.48 37.87 -23.24
CA ARG A 4 25.43 36.87 -22.21
C ARG A 4 24.33 35.89 -22.62
N ASP A 5 24.75 34.73 -23.11
CA ASP A 5 23.90 33.58 -23.23
C ASP A 5 23.23 33.39 -21.87
N SER A 6 21.95 33.74 -21.77
CA SER A 6 21.17 33.40 -20.58
C SER A 6 21.09 31.87 -20.57
N THR A 7 21.94 31.26 -19.80
CA THR A 7 21.90 29.82 -19.58
C THR A 7 20.51 29.50 -19.05
N VAL A 8 19.63 29.08 -19.95
CA VAL A 8 18.30 28.60 -19.57
C VAL A 8 18.53 27.43 -18.62
N LEU A 9 18.25 27.65 -17.34
CA LEU A 9 18.43 26.64 -16.34
C LEU A 9 17.43 25.51 -16.63
N ARG A 10 17.94 24.39 -17.10
CA ARG A 10 17.17 23.21 -17.38
C ARG A 10 16.96 22.44 -16.10
N ASP A 11 15.72 22.29 -15.70
CA ASP A 11 15.32 21.45 -14.59
C ASP A 11 14.89 20.08 -15.12
N ARG A 12 14.68 19.17 -14.20
CA ARG A 12 14.17 17.83 -14.47
C ARG A 12 12.77 17.68 -13.88
N GLU A 13 11.95 16.89 -14.54
CA GLU A 13 10.62 16.57 -14.07
C GLU A 13 10.61 15.20 -13.41
N TYR A 14 9.98 15.15 -12.25
CA TYR A 14 9.87 13.95 -11.43
C TYR A 14 8.43 13.70 -11.01
N GLU A 15 8.11 12.45 -10.83
CA GLU A 15 6.91 12.02 -10.11
C GLU A 15 7.31 11.17 -8.91
N THR A 16 6.60 11.33 -7.82
CA THR A 16 6.73 10.50 -6.63
C THR A 16 5.38 9.95 -6.25
N ILE A 17 5.25 8.63 -6.20
CA ILE A 17 4.08 7.98 -5.62
C ILE A 17 4.47 7.53 -4.23
N PHE A 18 3.66 7.88 -3.24
CA PHE A 18 3.84 7.39 -1.89
C PHE A 18 2.53 6.83 -1.33
N ILE A 19 2.68 5.92 -0.39
CA ILE A 19 1.58 5.17 0.20
C ILE A 19 1.56 5.48 1.68
N LEU A 20 0.46 6.04 2.13
CA LEU A 20 0.19 6.30 3.53
C LEU A 20 -0.51 5.10 4.18
N ARG A 21 -0.44 5.03 5.50
CA ARG A 21 -1.19 4.06 6.30
C ARG A 21 -2.68 4.16 6.00
N PRO A 22 -3.42 3.04 6.07
CA PRO A 22 -4.86 3.04 5.76
C PRO A 22 -5.71 3.79 6.79
N ASP A 23 -5.18 4.00 7.98
CA ASP A 23 -5.78 4.68 9.12
C ASP A 23 -5.38 6.17 9.24
N VAL A 24 -4.65 6.70 8.23
CA VAL A 24 -4.25 8.11 8.22
C VAL A 24 -5.48 9.02 8.24
N THR A 25 -5.43 10.03 9.12
CA THR A 25 -6.50 11.04 9.18
C THR A 25 -6.39 12.03 8.02
N ARG A 26 -7.52 12.73 7.74
CA ARG A 26 -7.52 13.81 6.76
C ARG A 26 -6.48 14.87 7.10
N GLU A 27 -6.44 15.32 8.36
CA GLU A 27 -5.52 16.34 8.82
C GLU A 27 -4.05 15.94 8.65
N SER A 28 -3.70 14.68 9.00
CA SER A 28 -2.35 14.17 8.80
C SER A 28 -1.97 14.12 7.33
N SER A 29 -2.88 13.66 6.48
CA SER A 29 -2.67 13.58 5.02
C SER A 29 -2.48 14.96 4.38
N GLU A 30 -3.30 15.95 4.76
CA GLU A 30 -3.17 17.34 4.33
C GLU A 30 -1.87 17.97 4.85
N GLY A 31 -1.50 17.70 6.11
CA GLY A 31 -0.24 18.15 6.71
C GLY A 31 0.99 17.61 5.99
N ILE A 32 0.98 16.33 5.61
CA ILE A 32 2.05 15.70 4.82
C ILE A 32 2.17 16.37 3.45
N SER A 33 1.06 16.59 2.78
CA SER A 33 1.01 17.21 1.46
C SER A 33 1.53 18.65 1.49
N THR A 34 1.13 19.44 2.50
CA THR A 34 1.61 20.80 2.73
C THR A 34 3.11 20.81 2.97
N ARG A 35 3.60 19.95 3.85
CA ARG A 35 5.04 19.81 4.13
C ARG A 35 5.86 19.48 2.89
N LEU A 36 5.39 18.58 2.04
CA LEU A 36 6.09 18.23 0.80
C LEU A 36 6.09 19.40 -0.19
N SER A 37 4.99 20.16 -0.28
CA SER A 37 4.91 21.38 -1.10
C SER A 37 5.92 22.43 -0.64
N GLU A 38 6.05 22.61 0.68
CA GLU A 38 7.05 23.53 1.28
C GLU A 38 8.48 23.07 0.99
N VAL A 39 8.75 21.75 1.09
CA VAL A 39 10.07 21.18 0.76
C VAL A 39 10.40 21.46 -0.70
N VAL A 40 9.48 21.21 -1.64
CA VAL A 40 9.67 21.50 -3.06
C VAL A 40 9.98 22.98 -3.27
N GLY A 41 9.23 23.87 -2.64
CA GLY A 41 9.44 25.33 -2.76
C GLY A 41 10.78 25.77 -2.16
N ARG A 42 11.14 25.29 -0.97
CA ARG A 42 12.39 25.62 -0.29
C ARG A 42 13.63 25.21 -1.09
N GLU A 43 13.58 24.05 -1.73
CA GLU A 43 14.66 23.57 -2.59
C GLU A 43 14.66 24.21 -3.98
N GLY A 44 13.87 25.27 -4.17
CA GLY A 44 13.77 25.99 -5.43
C GLY A 44 13.12 25.18 -6.53
N GLY A 45 12.34 24.18 -6.23
CA GLY A 45 11.52 23.42 -7.18
C GLY A 45 10.18 24.08 -7.45
N LYS A 46 9.40 23.46 -8.32
CA LYS A 46 8.01 23.84 -8.64
C LYS A 46 7.12 22.62 -8.54
N LEU A 47 6.18 22.63 -7.62
CA LEU A 47 5.12 21.62 -7.58
C LEU A 47 4.20 21.83 -8.77
N THR A 48 3.93 20.78 -9.53
CA THR A 48 3.08 20.84 -10.72
C THR A 48 1.77 20.09 -10.55
N ARG A 49 1.75 19.05 -9.69
CA ARG A 49 0.53 18.29 -9.42
C ARG A 49 0.62 17.56 -8.09
N ILE A 50 -0.49 17.48 -7.37
CA ILE A 50 -0.66 16.62 -6.21
C ILE A 50 -2.07 16.04 -6.21
N GLU A 51 -2.18 14.71 -6.04
CA GLU A 51 -3.46 14.01 -6.06
C GLU A 51 -3.52 12.93 -5.00
N SER A 52 -4.65 12.76 -4.37
CA SER A 52 -4.97 11.56 -3.61
C SER A 52 -5.76 10.59 -4.48
N TRP A 53 -5.25 9.37 -4.62
CA TRP A 53 -5.96 8.30 -5.33
C TRP A 53 -6.80 7.44 -4.39
N GLY A 54 -6.87 7.83 -3.12
CA GLY A 54 -7.65 7.15 -2.10
C GLY A 54 -7.04 5.85 -1.60
N ARG A 55 -7.80 5.17 -0.74
CA ARG A 55 -7.39 3.90 -0.12
C ARG A 55 -7.55 2.74 -1.09
N ARG A 56 -6.45 2.00 -1.33
CA ARG A 56 -6.43 0.84 -2.24
C ARG A 56 -5.75 -0.37 -1.59
N ARG A 57 -6.08 -1.57 -2.08
CA ARG A 57 -5.40 -2.81 -1.70
C ARG A 57 -3.98 -2.82 -2.26
N LEU A 58 -3.02 -3.27 -1.46
CA LEU A 58 -1.64 -3.46 -1.88
C LEU A 58 -1.48 -4.85 -2.50
N ALA A 59 -0.62 -4.98 -3.50
CA ALA A 59 -0.32 -6.26 -4.13
C ALA A 59 0.30 -7.27 -3.13
N TYR A 60 1.02 -6.78 -2.15
CA TYR A 60 1.56 -7.53 -1.00
C TYR A 60 1.56 -6.63 0.23
N PRO A 61 1.49 -7.20 1.45
CA PRO A 61 1.48 -6.42 2.67
C PRO A 61 2.78 -5.62 2.86
N VAL A 62 2.65 -4.34 3.21
CA VAL A 62 3.77 -3.46 3.58
C VAL A 62 3.59 -3.02 5.01
N GLY A 63 4.58 -3.20 5.89
CA GLY A 63 4.47 -2.87 7.31
C GLY A 63 3.26 -3.54 8.00
N LYS A 64 2.92 -4.79 7.63
CA LYS A 64 1.73 -5.54 8.06
C LYS A 64 0.38 -4.99 7.55
N GLN A 65 0.39 -3.92 6.76
CA GLN A 65 -0.80 -3.32 6.17
C GLN A 65 -1.10 -3.95 4.82
N LYS A 66 -2.34 -4.38 4.60
CA LYS A 66 -2.83 -4.92 3.32
C LYS A 66 -3.40 -3.85 2.40
N ARG A 67 -3.68 -2.66 2.94
CA ARG A 67 -4.23 -1.49 2.24
C ARG A 67 -3.41 -0.25 2.55
N GLY A 68 -3.51 0.78 1.72
CA GLY A 68 -2.88 2.07 1.96
C GLY A 68 -3.51 3.15 1.11
N VAL A 69 -3.33 4.41 1.51
CA VAL A 69 -3.78 5.58 0.76
C VAL A 69 -2.68 5.99 -0.19
N TYR A 70 -2.98 5.95 -1.49
CA TYR A 70 -2.04 6.34 -2.53
C TYR A 70 -2.10 7.84 -2.77
N VAL A 71 -0.94 8.48 -2.79
CA VAL A 71 -0.79 9.88 -3.13
C VAL A 71 0.25 10.01 -4.24
N TYR A 72 -0.11 10.81 -5.24
CA TYR A 72 0.72 11.16 -6.38
C TYR A 72 1.23 12.59 -6.24
N LEU A 73 2.50 12.80 -6.47
CA LEU A 73 3.18 14.08 -6.43
C LEU A 73 4.01 14.25 -7.70
N LYS A 74 3.81 15.36 -8.44
CA LYS A 74 4.59 15.70 -9.61
C LYS A 74 5.25 17.07 -9.43
N TYR A 75 6.54 17.16 -9.71
CA TYR A 75 7.30 18.37 -9.48
C TYR A 75 8.50 18.51 -10.42
N ILE A 76 8.97 19.74 -10.55
CA ILE A 76 10.11 20.10 -11.37
C ILE A 76 11.20 20.67 -10.46
N GLY A 77 12.44 20.29 -10.71
CA GLY A 77 13.57 20.83 -9.98
C GLY A 77 14.89 20.13 -10.30
N ARG A 78 15.92 20.45 -9.52
CA ARG A 78 17.25 19.90 -9.69
C ARG A 78 17.44 18.61 -8.91
N GLY A 79 18.50 17.85 -9.19
CA GLY A 79 18.72 16.52 -8.63
C GLY A 79 18.71 16.42 -7.09
N GLY A 80 19.12 17.48 -6.39
CA GLY A 80 19.08 17.51 -4.91
C GLY A 80 17.67 17.50 -4.30
N LEU A 81 16.69 18.04 -5.04
CA LEU A 81 15.30 18.12 -4.58
C LEU A 81 14.71 16.73 -4.29
N VAL A 82 14.97 15.75 -5.15
CA VAL A 82 14.48 14.37 -4.96
C VAL A 82 14.95 13.81 -3.64
N SER A 83 16.24 13.98 -3.31
CA SER A 83 16.81 13.48 -2.05
C SER A 83 16.13 14.11 -0.82
N GLU A 84 15.77 15.40 -0.89
CA GLU A 84 15.07 16.08 0.21
C GLU A 84 13.61 15.65 0.32
N VAL A 85 12.90 15.48 -0.79
CA VAL A 85 11.53 14.94 -0.79
C VAL A 85 11.52 13.52 -0.20
N GLU A 86 12.41 12.64 -0.66
CA GLU A 86 12.52 11.27 -0.15
C GLU A 86 12.96 11.21 1.30
N ARG A 87 13.87 12.11 1.72
CA ARG A 87 14.27 12.22 3.12
C ARG A 87 13.10 12.59 4.01
N ASN A 88 12.27 13.54 3.58
CA ASN A 88 11.08 13.93 4.34
C ASN A 88 10.05 12.80 4.39
N LEU A 89 9.80 12.10 3.28
CA LEU A 89 8.91 10.93 3.26
C LEU A 89 9.37 9.82 4.20
N ARG A 90 10.68 9.58 4.28
CA ARG A 90 11.27 8.55 5.15
C ARG A 90 11.14 8.86 6.64
N LEU A 91 11.05 10.14 7.00
CA LEU A 91 10.92 10.60 8.39
C LEU A 91 9.47 10.61 8.90
N LEU A 92 8.51 10.29 8.03
CA LEU A 92 7.09 10.28 8.37
C LEU A 92 6.65 8.85 8.67
N ASP A 93 6.19 8.62 9.89
CA ASP A 93 5.72 7.29 10.35
C ASP A 93 4.46 6.82 9.61
N ASP A 94 3.68 7.77 9.09
CA ASP A 94 2.48 7.48 8.30
C ASP A 94 2.79 7.00 6.88
N VAL A 95 4.04 7.14 6.41
CA VAL A 95 4.45 6.71 5.07
C VAL A 95 4.93 5.27 5.08
N LEU A 96 4.20 4.39 4.43
CA LEU A 96 4.54 2.96 4.31
C LEU A 96 5.61 2.71 3.25
N LYS A 97 5.51 3.40 2.12
CA LYS A 97 6.39 3.23 0.97
C LYS A 97 6.34 4.46 0.07
N TYR A 98 7.42 4.72 -0.63
CA TYR A 98 7.47 5.73 -1.68
C TYR A 98 8.36 5.26 -2.83
N GLN A 99 8.14 5.85 -3.99
CA GLN A 99 8.97 5.64 -5.17
C GLN A 99 8.97 6.89 -6.04
N THR A 100 10.15 7.33 -6.45
CA THR A 100 10.33 8.46 -7.35
C THR A 100 10.81 7.98 -8.71
N VAL A 101 10.25 8.53 -9.76
CA VAL A 101 10.64 8.30 -11.15
C VAL A 101 10.95 9.64 -11.81
N LYS A 102 12.00 9.68 -12.59
CA LYS A 102 12.33 10.82 -13.43
C LYS A 102 11.56 10.68 -14.75
N LEU A 103 10.74 11.69 -15.06
CA LEU A 103 9.92 11.71 -16.27
C LEU A 103 10.67 12.37 -17.43
N ASN A 104 11.33 13.50 -17.17
CA ASN A 104 11.98 14.29 -18.20
C ASN A 104 13.30 14.87 -17.68
N ASP A 105 14.33 14.85 -18.53
CA ASP A 105 15.67 15.34 -18.19
C ASP A 105 15.82 16.86 -18.40
N GLU A 106 15.02 17.45 -19.28
CA GLU A 106 15.16 18.83 -19.67
C GLU A 106 13.80 19.53 -19.75
N VAL A 107 13.49 20.29 -18.73
CA VAL A 107 12.25 21.07 -18.65
C VAL A 107 12.59 22.53 -18.38
N VAL A 108 12.01 23.42 -19.16
CA VAL A 108 12.04 24.85 -18.87
C VAL A 108 10.90 25.15 -17.89
N ARG A 109 11.24 25.50 -16.65
CA ARG A 109 10.29 25.68 -15.55
C ARG A 109 9.15 26.65 -15.89
N ASP A 110 9.49 27.72 -16.59
CA ASP A 110 8.54 28.80 -16.90
C ASP A 110 7.51 28.41 -17.97
N THR A 111 7.79 27.37 -18.76
CA THR A 111 6.87 26.89 -19.79
C THR A 111 5.79 25.96 -19.27
N VAL A 112 5.96 25.43 -18.05
CA VAL A 112 4.98 24.50 -17.46
C VAL A 112 3.89 25.29 -16.76
N ALA A 113 2.71 25.31 -17.36
CA ALA A 113 1.52 25.89 -16.75
C ALA A 113 1.07 25.00 -15.59
N VAL A 114 0.72 25.62 -14.47
CA VAL A 114 0.18 24.94 -13.27
C VAL A 114 -1.04 25.72 -12.82
N THR A 115 -2.16 25.06 -12.69
CA THR A 115 -3.35 25.66 -12.13
C THR A 115 -3.35 25.54 -10.61
N PRO A 116 -4.00 26.45 -9.87
CA PRO A 116 -4.13 26.34 -8.42
C PRO A 116 -4.82 25.05 -7.98
N GLU A 117 -5.65 24.46 -8.83
CA GLU A 117 -6.36 23.21 -8.58
C GLU A 117 -5.41 22.01 -8.65
N ASP A 118 -4.45 22.02 -9.58
CA ASP A 118 -3.46 20.93 -9.72
C ASP A 118 -2.58 20.74 -8.47
N VAL A 119 -2.35 21.81 -7.72
CA VAL A 119 -1.50 21.82 -6.53
C VAL A 119 -2.29 21.82 -5.23
N LYS A 120 -3.62 21.74 -5.32
CA LYS A 120 -4.50 21.61 -4.16
C LYS A 120 -4.69 20.14 -3.84
N PHE A 121 -4.25 19.74 -2.65
CA PHE A 121 -4.50 18.38 -2.18
C PHE A 121 -5.95 18.23 -1.75
N GLU A 122 -6.64 17.26 -2.32
CA GLU A 122 -7.98 16.86 -1.91
C GLU A 122 -7.95 15.46 -1.32
N TYR A 123 -8.27 15.36 -0.04
CA TYR A 123 -8.38 14.06 0.62
C TYR A 123 -9.59 13.30 0.09
N VAL A 124 -9.33 12.12 -0.45
CA VAL A 124 -10.39 11.20 -0.89
C VAL A 124 -10.79 10.32 0.29
N GLU A 125 -12.01 10.50 0.76
CA GLU A 125 -12.57 9.67 1.81
C GLU A 125 -12.61 8.21 1.37
N PRO A 126 -12.06 7.28 2.17
CA PRO A 126 -12.12 5.88 1.82
C PRO A 126 -13.57 5.41 1.79
N PRO A 127 -13.98 4.63 0.80
CA PRO A 127 -15.30 4.01 0.81
C PRO A 127 -15.48 3.16 2.09
N PRO A 128 -16.69 3.04 2.60
CA PRO A 128 -16.98 2.19 3.74
C PRO A 128 -16.48 0.77 3.50
N GLU A 129 -16.00 0.12 4.57
CA GLU A 129 -15.42 -1.22 4.46
C GLU A 129 -16.47 -2.19 3.88
N GLY A 130 -16.16 -2.77 2.74
CA GLY A 130 -16.99 -3.78 2.06
C GLY A 130 -17.59 -3.38 0.71
N GLU A 131 -17.69 -2.11 0.33
CA GLU A 131 -18.47 -1.73 -0.86
C GLU A 131 -17.68 -1.46 -2.15
N GLY A 132 -16.36 -1.21 -2.09
CA GLY A 132 -15.64 -0.74 -3.28
C GLY A 132 -14.82 -1.79 -4.03
N GLU A 133 -14.22 -2.75 -3.32
CA GLU A 133 -13.29 -3.71 -3.92
C GLU A 133 -13.91 -5.07 -4.17
N GLU A 134 -14.86 -5.50 -3.34
CA GLU A 134 -15.60 -6.74 -3.55
C GLU A 134 -16.51 -6.63 -4.79
N SER A 135 -17.08 -5.46 -5.06
CA SER A 135 -17.88 -5.24 -6.25
C SER A 135 -17.04 -5.31 -7.53
N LEU A 136 -15.86 -4.72 -7.54
CA LEU A 136 -14.96 -4.73 -8.71
C LEU A 136 -14.33 -6.12 -8.92
N ALA A 137 -13.91 -6.79 -7.85
CA ALA A 137 -13.40 -8.16 -7.92
C ALA A 137 -14.48 -9.15 -8.38
N ARG A 138 -15.72 -8.93 -7.95
CA ARG A 138 -16.90 -9.70 -8.37
C ARG A 138 -17.27 -9.42 -9.83
N GLU A 139 -17.22 -8.15 -10.25
CA GLU A 139 -17.49 -7.74 -11.64
C GLU A 139 -16.41 -8.25 -12.61
N LEU A 140 -15.16 -8.33 -12.17
CA LEU A 140 -14.04 -8.88 -12.94
C LEU A 140 -13.89 -10.41 -12.81
N GLY A 141 -14.76 -11.09 -12.04
CA GLY A 141 -14.68 -12.53 -11.85
C GLY A 141 -13.42 -13.00 -11.09
N LEU A 142 -12.79 -12.10 -10.35
CA LEU A 142 -11.59 -12.35 -9.54
C LEU A 142 -11.96 -12.74 -8.10
N GLU A 143 -13.08 -13.43 -7.90
CA GLU A 143 -13.42 -13.97 -6.58
C GLU A 143 -12.30 -14.93 -6.15
N GLU A 144 -11.75 -14.65 -4.98
CA GLU A 144 -10.67 -15.44 -4.39
C GLU A 144 -11.14 -16.90 -4.23
N ARG A 145 -10.58 -17.79 -5.04
CA ARG A 145 -10.70 -19.24 -4.87
C ARG A 145 -9.93 -19.76 -3.64
N HIS A 146 -9.51 -18.86 -2.75
CA HIS A 146 -8.55 -19.18 -1.69
C HIS A 146 -9.16 -19.79 -0.42
N ASP A 147 -10.48 -19.76 -0.24
CA ASP A 147 -11.09 -20.34 0.95
C ASP A 147 -11.60 -21.79 0.76
N ARG A 148 -11.68 -22.28 -0.49
CA ARG A 148 -12.12 -23.66 -0.71
C ARG A 148 -11.01 -24.70 -0.65
N GLU A 149 -9.75 -24.31 -0.80
CA GLU A 149 -8.63 -25.26 -0.71
C GLU A 149 -8.17 -25.52 0.73
N ARG A 150 -8.46 -24.60 1.67
CA ARG A 150 -8.07 -24.80 3.08
C ARG A 150 -9.01 -25.70 3.86
N ASP A 151 -10.25 -25.88 3.43
CA ASP A 151 -11.20 -26.81 4.08
C ASP A 151 -11.02 -28.26 3.59
N HIS A 152 -10.38 -28.47 2.44
CA HIS A 152 -10.08 -29.83 1.97
C HIS A 152 -8.79 -30.41 2.55
N GLU A 153 -7.83 -29.58 3.01
CA GLU A 153 -6.61 -30.07 3.67
C GLU A 153 -6.81 -30.43 5.15
N ARG A 154 -7.98 -30.11 5.74
CA ARG A 154 -8.29 -30.47 7.13
C ARG A 154 -9.14 -31.72 7.30
N ARG A 155 -9.54 -32.38 6.22
CA ARG A 155 -10.08 -33.72 6.30
C ARG A 155 -8.95 -34.72 6.23
N ASP A 156 -8.55 -35.14 7.40
CA ASP A 156 -7.63 -36.27 7.57
C ASP A 156 -8.29 -37.51 6.96
N PRO A 157 -7.75 -38.11 5.87
CA PRO A 157 -8.38 -39.25 5.21
C PRO A 157 -8.33 -40.53 6.07
N TYR A 158 -7.77 -40.47 7.26
CA TYR A 158 -7.64 -41.61 8.20
C TYR A 158 -8.48 -41.48 9.49
N ALA A 159 -9.36 -40.46 9.56
CA ALA A 159 -10.17 -40.28 10.78
C ALA A 159 -11.42 -41.18 10.83
N ASP A 160 -11.84 -41.81 9.74
CA ASP A 160 -13.02 -42.69 9.72
C ASP A 160 -12.74 -44.18 10.05
N ASP A 161 -11.47 -44.59 10.12
CA ASP A 161 -11.13 -46.02 10.41
C ASP A 161 -10.84 -46.29 11.90
N ALA A 162 -10.93 -45.31 12.80
CA ALA A 162 -10.61 -45.48 14.20
C ALA A 162 -11.78 -45.90 15.11
N ASP A 163 -13.02 -45.79 14.64
CA ASP A 163 -14.21 -46.08 15.45
C ASP A 163 -14.74 -47.55 15.31
N GLU A 164 -14.23 -48.34 14.36
CA GLU A 164 -14.70 -49.73 14.17
C GLU A 164 -13.85 -50.82 14.90
N MET A 165 -12.70 -50.45 15.51
CA MET A 165 -11.82 -51.46 16.16
C MET A 165 -11.83 -51.45 17.68
N GLY A 166 -12.72 -50.66 18.32
CA GLY A 166 -12.69 -50.44 19.78
C GLY A 166 -13.63 -51.30 20.65
N GLU A 167 -14.64 -51.98 20.09
CA GLU A 167 -15.63 -52.67 20.92
C GLU A 167 -15.47 -54.18 21.09
N GLU A 168 -14.68 -54.85 20.28
CA GLU A 168 -14.47 -56.30 20.44
C GLU A 168 -13.32 -56.71 21.40
N GLU A 169 -12.36 -55.84 21.65
CA GLU A 169 -11.20 -56.19 22.48
C GLU A 169 -11.43 -55.94 24.00
N VAL A 170 -12.40 -55.13 24.36
CA VAL A 170 -12.73 -54.84 25.80
C VAL A 170 -13.60 -55.93 26.41
N ALA A 171 -14.32 -56.71 25.60
CA ALA A 171 -15.14 -57.83 26.10
C ALA A 171 -14.31 -59.09 26.47
N ALA A 172 -13.13 -59.26 25.88
CA ALA A 172 -12.27 -60.41 26.13
C ALA A 172 -11.37 -60.29 27.40
N ALA A 173 -11.05 -59.04 27.79
CA ALA A 173 -10.21 -58.77 28.95
C ALA A 173 -10.94 -58.85 30.31
N ASN A 174 -12.28 -58.79 30.30
CA ASN A 174 -13.06 -58.82 31.54
C ASN A 174 -13.56 -60.21 31.94
N ALA A 175 -13.24 -61.26 31.14
CA ALA A 175 -13.66 -62.65 31.40
C ALA A 175 -12.58 -63.52 32.05
N MET A 176 -11.35 -63.04 32.30
CA MET A 176 -10.22 -63.78 32.81
C MET A 176 -9.64 -63.28 34.14
N GLY A 177 -10.37 -62.50 34.89
CA GLY A 177 -9.90 -61.97 36.19
C GLY A 177 -10.83 -62.23 37.33
N GLY A 178 -11.16 -63.49 37.60
CA GLY A 178 -11.90 -63.84 38.76
C GLY A 178 -11.63 -65.29 39.15
N GLU A 179 -10.52 -65.55 39.86
CA GLU A 179 -10.36 -66.64 40.79
C GLU A 179 -8.99 -66.49 41.49
N ASP A 180 -9.04 -66.79 42.81
CA ASP A 180 -7.94 -66.94 43.80
C ASP A 180 -7.48 -65.61 44.45
N ASP A 181 -7.76 -65.41 45.80
CA ASP A 181 -7.23 -66.18 46.94
C ASP A 181 -7.90 -65.74 48.25
N GLU A 182 -7.92 -66.70 49.18
CA GLU A 182 -8.24 -66.70 50.60
C GLU A 182 -7.74 -65.57 51.50
#